data_25d5d82cd3bff340c171e165fa155e6b
#
_entry.id   25d5d82cd3bff340c171e165fa155e6b
#
_cell.length_a   1.000
_cell.length_b   1.000
_cell.length_c   1.000
_cell.angle_alpha   90.00
_cell.angle_beta   90.00
_cell.angle_gamma   90.00
#
_symmetry.space_group_name_H-M   'P 1'
#
loop_
_entity.id
_entity.type
_entity.pdbx_description
1 polymer ?
#
loop_
_entity_poly.entity_id
_entity_poly.type
_entity_poly.pdbx_seq_one_letter_code
_entity_poly.pdbx_strand_id
1 'polypeptide(L)'
;MKINVFKSVLAASLVAATLASCQSEPEVGSTLYPTAEENYSAKAYLYTGTSDGNKLLLAGEKSASAVTLAGDSAKFYVRLSSPAEKDVTVTLAATSDGVEANSSEEVMSTDAISLSKTSVTIAKGQLTSEPITVKLVNGDALKNLTMLKNGVTSVVMKSVDGAETAKTNTKVLVTTNFTFNNI
;
A
#
# COMPACT_ATOMS: atom_id res chain seq x y z
N MET A 1 -44.63 67.05 27.35
CA MET A 1 -44.57 65.70 26.89
C MET A 1 -43.09 65.32 26.80
N LYS A 2 -42.55 64.74 27.85
CA LYS A 2 -41.12 64.32 27.92
C LYS A 2 -41.05 62.80 27.67
N ILE A 3 -40.62 62.46 26.50
CA ILE A 3 -40.45 61.01 26.09
C ILE A 3 -39.10 60.57 26.54
N ASN A 4 -39.06 59.47 27.30
CA ASN A 4 -37.90 58.87 27.87
C ASN A 4 -36.99 58.24 26.78
N VAL A 5 -35.99 59.00 26.39
CA VAL A 5 -34.94 58.54 25.45
C VAL A 5 -33.91 57.59 26.15
N PHE A 6 -34.00 57.46 27.48
CA PHE A 6 -33.01 56.69 28.29
C PHE A 6 -33.20 55.16 28.31
N LYS A 7 -34.35 54.65 27.83
CA LYS A 7 -34.58 53.17 27.85
C LYS A 7 -34.11 52.44 26.60
N SER A 8 -33.76 53.14 25.52
CA SER A 8 -33.34 52.53 24.28
C SER A 8 -31.84 52.31 24.17
N VAL A 9 -31.03 52.96 25.01
CA VAL A 9 -29.56 52.85 24.95
C VAL A 9 -29.02 51.68 25.75
N LEU A 10 -29.77 51.19 26.76
CA LEU A 10 -29.33 50.07 27.59
C LEU A 10 -29.57 48.71 26.95
N ALA A 11 -30.44 48.60 25.96
CA ALA A 11 -30.72 47.36 25.27
C ALA A 11 -29.72 47.05 24.12
N ALA A 12 -29.07 48.10 23.59
CA ALA A 12 -28.11 47.93 22.49
C ALA A 12 -26.70 47.56 22.98
N SER A 13 -26.36 47.85 24.24
CA SER A 13 -25.03 47.53 24.80
C SER A 13 -24.89 46.09 25.34
N LEU A 14 -26.02 45.39 25.56
CA LEU A 14 -25.97 44.01 26.08
C LEU A 14 -25.82 42.94 24.95
N VAL A 15 -26.15 43.31 23.71
CA VAL A 15 -26.02 42.38 22.57
C VAL A 15 -24.60 42.38 21.99
N ALA A 16 -23.82 43.46 22.19
CA ALA A 16 -22.45 43.53 21.69
C ALA A 16 -21.45 42.76 22.57
N ALA A 17 -21.78 42.45 23.82
CA ALA A 17 -20.88 41.73 24.73
C ALA A 17 -20.97 40.20 24.60
N THR A 18 -21.98 39.67 23.94
CA THR A 18 -22.14 38.22 23.76
C THR A 18 -21.52 37.66 22.45
N LEU A 19 -21.05 38.53 21.56
CA LEU A 19 -20.39 38.12 20.32
C LEU A 19 -18.86 38.12 20.44
N ALA A 20 -18.28 38.60 21.54
CA ALA A 20 -16.83 38.55 21.78
C ALA A 20 -16.34 37.24 22.44
N SER A 21 -17.25 36.27 22.64
CA SER A 21 -16.92 34.94 23.14
C SER A 21 -16.85 33.88 22.02
N CYS A 22 -16.71 34.31 20.78
CA CYS A 22 -16.33 33.41 19.72
C CYS A 22 -14.80 33.21 19.79
N GLN A 23 -14.43 32.20 20.56
CA GLN A 23 -13.37 31.26 20.31
C GLN A 23 -12.30 31.78 19.33
N SER A 24 -11.14 32.08 19.85
CA SER A 24 -9.95 31.91 19.05
C SER A 24 -10.01 30.48 18.49
N GLU A 25 -10.32 30.34 17.22
CA GLU A 25 -10.06 29.07 16.53
C GLU A 25 -8.62 28.70 16.86
N PRO A 26 -8.34 27.45 17.31
CA PRO A 26 -6.97 27.04 17.52
C PRO A 26 -6.23 27.28 16.19
N GLU A 27 -5.16 28.04 16.25
CA GLU A 27 -4.33 28.28 15.07
C GLU A 27 -3.99 26.94 14.45
N VAL A 28 -4.42 26.74 13.22
CA VAL A 28 -4.00 25.60 12.40
C VAL A 28 -2.48 25.71 12.34
N GLY A 29 -1.76 24.75 12.96
CA GLY A 29 -0.30 24.80 13.07
C GLY A 29 0.24 25.00 14.50
N SER A 30 -0.64 25.03 15.54
CA SER A 30 -0.15 24.92 16.91
C SER A 30 0.43 23.52 17.15
N THR A 31 1.36 23.41 18.09
CA THR A 31 1.98 22.12 18.48
C THR A 31 0.99 21.03 18.91
N LEU A 32 -0.27 21.40 19.20
CA LEU A 32 -1.36 20.48 19.55
C LEU A 32 -2.05 19.88 18.32
N TYR A 33 -1.97 20.58 17.18
CA TYR A 33 -2.54 20.13 15.91
C TYR A 33 -1.47 20.33 14.84
N PRO A 34 -0.78 19.25 14.46
CA PRO A 34 0.20 19.33 13.38
C PRO A 34 -0.47 19.91 12.13
N THR A 35 0.23 20.81 11.46
CA THR A 35 -0.27 21.43 10.21
C THR A 35 -0.61 20.35 9.20
N ALA A 36 -1.61 20.60 8.37
CA ALA A 36 -1.97 19.69 7.27
C ALA A 36 -0.74 19.33 6.42
N GLU A 37 0.22 20.23 6.26
CA GLU A 37 1.46 20.03 5.52
C GLU A 37 2.40 18.97 6.13
N GLU A 38 2.43 18.83 7.46
CA GLU A 38 3.28 17.84 8.13
C GLU A 38 2.70 16.42 8.10
N ASN A 39 1.40 16.26 7.91
CA ASN A 39 0.70 14.97 8.02
C ASN A 39 0.28 14.34 6.70
N TYR A 40 0.35 15.05 5.58
CA TYR A 40 -0.24 14.62 4.32
C TYR A 40 0.75 14.33 3.18
N SER A 41 2.04 14.13 3.47
CA SER A 41 2.90 13.59 2.43
C SER A 41 2.34 12.23 1.98
N ALA A 42 2.03 12.11 0.70
CA ALA A 42 1.56 10.87 0.12
C ALA A 42 2.59 9.77 0.36
N LYS A 43 2.16 8.62 0.89
CA LYS A 43 3.03 7.47 1.16
C LYS A 43 2.64 6.32 0.27
N ALA A 44 3.60 5.83 -0.51
CA ALA A 44 3.41 4.69 -1.39
C ALA A 44 3.53 3.37 -0.61
N TYR A 45 2.63 2.43 -0.89
CA TYR A 45 2.63 1.09 -0.34
C TYR A 45 2.09 0.08 -1.36
N LEU A 46 2.39 -1.19 -1.17
CA LEU A 46 1.89 -2.28 -2.01
C LEU A 46 0.58 -2.83 -1.44
N TYR A 47 -0.35 -3.17 -2.33
CA TYR A 47 -1.69 -3.61 -1.97
C TYR A 47 -2.15 -4.76 -2.87
N THR A 48 -2.49 -5.90 -2.27
CA THR A 48 -2.93 -7.11 -2.99
C THR A 48 -4.44 -7.23 -3.12
N GLY A 49 -5.21 -6.40 -2.42
CA GLY A 49 -6.68 -6.53 -2.36
C GLY A 49 -7.16 -7.59 -1.37
N THR A 50 -6.25 -8.31 -0.71
CA THR A 50 -6.57 -9.35 0.28
C THR A 50 -6.22 -8.89 1.69
N SER A 51 -6.88 -9.48 2.68
CA SER A 51 -6.57 -9.27 4.11
C SER A 51 -5.37 -10.11 4.59
N ASP A 52 -4.80 -10.96 3.74
CA ASP A 52 -3.80 -11.96 4.11
C ASP A 52 -2.36 -11.43 4.07
N GLY A 53 -2.12 -10.26 4.67
CA GLY A 53 -0.77 -9.79 4.92
C GLY A 53 0.06 -9.50 3.66
N ASN A 54 -0.54 -8.99 2.58
CA ASN A 54 0.16 -8.71 1.32
C ASN A 54 0.79 -9.95 0.67
N LYS A 55 0.06 -11.07 0.67
CA LYS A 55 0.49 -12.33 0.09
C LYS A 55 -0.28 -12.65 -1.19
N LEU A 56 0.43 -13.11 -2.22
CA LEU A 56 -0.13 -13.63 -3.47
C LEU A 56 0.12 -15.12 -3.55
N LEU A 57 -0.89 -15.88 -3.99
CA LEU A 57 -0.81 -17.31 -4.22
C LEU A 57 -0.85 -17.58 -5.72
N LEU A 58 0.07 -18.41 -6.21
CA LEU A 58 0.16 -18.86 -7.60
C LEU A 58 0.09 -20.36 -7.65
N ALA A 59 -0.91 -20.91 -8.34
CA ALA A 59 -1.16 -22.32 -8.40
C ALA A 59 -0.19 -23.07 -9.34
N GLY A 60 0.03 -24.34 -9.04
CA GLY A 60 0.79 -25.26 -9.85
C GLY A 60 0.67 -26.69 -9.33
N GLU A 61 1.27 -27.63 -10.04
CA GLU A 61 1.34 -29.02 -9.63
C GLU A 61 2.80 -29.43 -9.51
N LYS A 62 3.14 -30.15 -8.48
CA LYS A 62 4.49 -30.68 -8.24
C LYS A 62 4.45 -32.19 -8.03
N SER A 63 5.33 -32.88 -8.75
CA SER A 63 5.59 -34.29 -8.59
C SER A 63 7.07 -34.55 -8.30
N ALA A 64 7.45 -35.78 -8.07
CA ALA A 64 8.85 -36.16 -7.84
C ALA A 64 9.81 -35.73 -8.97
N SER A 65 9.32 -35.59 -10.20
CA SER A 65 10.15 -35.34 -11.39
C SER A 65 9.84 -34.07 -12.14
N ALA A 66 8.72 -33.41 -11.84
CA ALA A 66 8.26 -32.26 -12.62
C ALA A 66 7.48 -31.24 -11.81
N VAL A 67 7.52 -29.97 -12.27
CA VAL A 67 6.63 -28.90 -11.85
C VAL A 67 5.84 -28.44 -13.06
N THR A 68 4.53 -28.50 -12.96
CA THR A 68 3.59 -28.00 -13.98
C THR A 68 2.96 -26.71 -13.49
N LEU A 69 3.11 -25.63 -14.26
CA LEU A 69 2.54 -24.33 -13.94
C LEU A 69 1.09 -24.29 -14.40
N ALA A 70 0.18 -23.85 -13.53
CA ALA A 70 -1.24 -23.72 -13.87
C ALA A 70 -1.53 -22.57 -14.88
N GLY A 71 -0.54 -21.68 -15.11
CA GLY A 71 -0.68 -20.56 -16.03
C GLY A 71 -1.54 -19.41 -15.48
N ASP A 72 -1.96 -19.51 -14.22
CA ASP A 72 -2.70 -18.43 -13.55
C ASP A 72 -1.80 -17.23 -13.22
N SER A 73 -2.43 -16.17 -12.77
CA SER A 73 -1.74 -14.93 -12.41
C SER A 73 -2.42 -14.26 -11.22
N ALA A 74 -1.62 -13.66 -10.40
CA ALA A 74 -2.10 -12.81 -9.32
C ALA A 74 -1.79 -11.33 -9.61
N LYS A 75 -2.54 -10.44 -8.98
CA LYS A 75 -2.41 -8.99 -9.20
C LYS A 75 -2.18 -8.28 -7.88
N PHE A 76 -1.38 -7.22 -7.95
CA PHE A 76 -1.25 -6.26 -6.87
C PHE A 76 -1.14 -4.85 -7.46
N TYR A 77 -1.14 -3.85 -6.60
CA TYR A 77 -1.14 -2.43 -6.96
C TYR A 77 -0.14 -1.68 -6.10
N VAL A 78 0.37 -0.58 -6.61
CA VAL A 78 0.92 0.47 -5.77
C VAL A 78 -0.21 1.43 -5.42
N ARG A 79 -0.37 1.75 -4.13
CA ARG A 79 -1.35 2.72 -3.66
C ARG A 79 -0.67 3.84 -2.87
N LEU A 80 -1.33 4.99 -2.83
CA LEU A 80 -0.93 6.13 -2.04
C LEU A 80 -1.89 6.31 -0.86
N SER A 81 -1.37 6.78 0.28
CA SER A 81 -2.17 7.09 1.47
C SER A 81 -3.06 8.32 1.28
N SER A 82 -2.68 9.21 0.38
CA SER A 82 -3.43 10.41 -0.03
C SER A 82 -3.10 10.75 -1.48
N PRO A 83 -3.96 11.52 -2.20
CA PRO A 83 -3.64 11.96 -3.54
C PRO A 83 -2.34 12.76 -3.58
N ALA A 84 -1.44 12.42 -4.49
CA ALA A 84 -0.19 13.14 -4.67
C ALA A 84 -0.39 14.45 -5.46
N GLU A 85 0.40 15.46 -5.16
CA GLU A 85 0.37 16.74 -5.86
C GLU A 85 1.02 16.69 -7.25
N LYS A 86 1.82 15.67 -7.51
CA LYS A 86 2.53 15.40 -8.77
C LYS A 86 2.45 13.91 -9.09
N ASP A 87 2.89 13.53 -10.29
CA ASP A 87 3.02 12.13 -10.66
C ASP A 87 3.99 11.41 -9.72
N VAL A 88 3.64 10.19 -9.33
CA VAL A 88 4.46 9.31 -8.48
C VAL A 88 4.89 8.10 -9.27
N THR A 89 6.20 7.92 -9.42
CA THR A 89 6.78 6.76 -10.11
C THR A 89 7.40 5.81 -9.10
N VAL A 90 7.04 4.53 -9.18
CA VAL A 90 7.54 3.47 -8.30
C VAL A 90 8.21 2.39 -9.12
N THR A 91 9.46 2.08 -8.80
CA THR A 91 10.20 0.96 -9.38
C THR A 91 10.11 -0.26 -8.48
N LEU A 92 9.85 -1.41 -9.07
CA LEU A 92 9.62 -2.69 -8.41
C LEU A 92 10.70 -3.70 -8.79
N ALA A 93 11.03 -4.60 -7.89
CA ALA A 93 11.88 -5.74 -8.19
C ALA A 93 11.46 -6.98 -7.41
N ALA A 94 11.62 -8.16 -8.01
CA ALA A 94 11.57 -9.41 -7.29
C ALA A 94 12.87 -9.58 -6.48
N THR A 95 12.78 -10.12 -5.27
CA THR A 95 13.93 -10.43 -4.43
C THR A 95 13.62 -11.61 -3.50
N SER A 96 14.62 -12.45 -3.26
CA SER A 96 14.60 -13.48 -2.24
C SER A 96 15.20 -13.00 -0.91
N ASP A 97 15.83 -11.83 -0.89
CA ASP A 97 16.47 -11.29 0.29
C ASP A 97 15.45 -10.93 1.37
N GLY A 98 15.71 -11.34 2.61
CA GLY A 98 14.84 -11.06 3.75
C GLY A 98 13.44 -11.70 3.64
N VAL A 99 13.30 -12.75 2.84
CA VAL A 99 12.10 -13.60 2.79
C VAL A 99 12.20 -14.66 3.88
N GLU A 100 11.22 -14.67 4.79
CA GLU A 100 11.08 -15.69 5.82
C GLU A 100 10.10 -16.76 5.34
N ALA A 101 10.62 -17.97 5.12
CA ALA A 101 9.81 -19.15 4.77
C ALA A 101 9.33 -19.83 6.05
N ASN A 102 8.07 -20.23 6.10
CA ASN A 102 7.53 -21.04 7.20
C ASN A 102 7.87 -22.52 7.02
N SER A 103 7.41 -23.39 7.93
CA SER A 103 7.72 -24.82 7.90
C SER A 103 7.25 -25.54 6.63
N SER A 104 6.23 -25.04 5.94
CA SER A 104 5.69 -25.60 4.68
C SER A 104 6.22 -24.88 3.43
N GLU A 105 7.12 -23.92 3.60
CA GLU A 105 7.66 -23.10 2.52
C GLU A 105 9.18 -23.22 2.44
N GLU A 106 9.73 -22.85 1.30
CA GLU A 106 11.16 -22.70 1.04
C GLU A 106 11.39 -21.51 0.12
N VAL A 107 12.46 -20.75 0.36
CA VAL A 107 12.77 -19.58 -0.46
C VAL A 107 13.10 -20.03 -1.88
N MET A 108 12.34 -19.53 -2.87
CA MET A 108 12.53 -19.82 -4.28
C MET A 108 13.31 -18.72 -4.99
N SER A 109 13.97 -19.11 -6.10
CA SER A 109 14.63 -18.16 -7.00
C SER A 109 13.62 -17.15 -7.56
N THR A 110 14.04 -15.89 -7.70
CA THR A 110 13.27 -14.85 -8.38
C THR A 110 13.01 -15.14 -9.85
N ASP A 111 13.83 -16.01 -10.49
CA ASP A 111 13.65 -16.47 -11.87
C ASP A 111 12.37 -17.31 -12.06
N ALA A 112 11.78 -17.80 -10.96
CA ALA A 112 10.53 -18.55 -11.00
C ALA A 112 9.33 -17.67 -11.38
N ILE A 113 9.41 -16.35 -11.17
CA ILE A 113 8.31 -15.41 -11.40
C ILE A 113 8.64 -14.34 -12.45
N SER A 114 7.61 -13.79 -13.04
CA SER A 114 7.70 -12.57 -13.85
C SER A 114 6.69 -11.53 -13.39
N LEU A 115 7.08 -10.26 -13.54
CA LEU A 115 6.22 -9.10 -13.34
C LEU A 115 5.83 -8.53 -14.69
N SER A 116 4.55 -8.17 -14.87
CA SER A 116 4.10 -7.51 -16.10
C SER A 116 4.72 -6.13 -16.29
N LYS A 117 5.08 -5.46 -15.19
CA LYS A 117 5.71 -4.13 -15.14
C LYS A 117 6.67 -4.08 -13.97
N THR A 118 7.85 -3.51 -14.19
CA THR A 118 8.86 -3.23 -13.15
C THR A 118 8.86 -1.77 -12.72
N SER A 119 8.07 -0.94 -13.37
CA SER A 119 7.84 0.46 -13.02
C SER A 119 6.39 0.83 -13.31
N VAL A 120 5.78 1.59 -12.41
CA VAL A 120 4.43 2.13 -12.56
C VAL A 120 4.39 3.59 -12.17
N THR A 121 3.52 4.36 -12.82
CA THR A 121 3.30 5.76 -12.48
C THR A 121 1.85 5.95 -12.04
N ILE A 122 1.65 6.61 -10.92
CA ILE A 122 0.35 7.06 -10.42
C ILE A 122 0.27 8.54 -10.77
N ALA A 123 -0.68 8.91 -11.62
CA ALA A 123 -0.83 10.28 -12.06
C ALA A 123 -1.27 11.19 -10.89
N LYS A 124 -0.90 12.47 -10.98
CA LYS A 124 -1.34 13.52 -10.04
C LYS A 124 -2.84 13.38 -9.72
N GLY A 125 -3.17 13.42 -8.44
CA GLY A 125 -4.54 13.33 -7.93
C GLY A 125 -5.11 11.91 -7.88
N GLN A 126 -4.41 10.91 -8.40
CA GLN A 126 -4.81 9.50 -8.32
C GLN A 126 -4.26 8.85 -7.04
N LEU A 127 -4.90 7.76 -6.62
CA LEU A 127 -4.53 7.00 -5.41
C LEU A 127 -3.93 5.62 -5.70
N THR A 128 -4.08 5.12 -6.92
CA THR A 128 -3.76 3.72 -7.23
C THR A 128 -3.17 3.62 -8.63
N SER A 129 -2.14 2.79 -8.76
CA SER A 129 -1.56 2.45 -10.06
C SER A 129 -2.47 1.54 -10.88
N GLU A 130 -2.12 1.34 -12.15
CA GLU A 130 -2.58 0.18 -12.89
C GLU A 130 -2.14 -1.12 -12.21
N PRO A 131 -2.85 -2.24 -12.43
CA PRO A 131 -2.49 -3.52 -11.87
C PRO A 131 -1.13 -4.01 -12.37
N ILE A 132 -0.34 -4.57 -11.46
CA ILE A 132 0.88 -5.32 -11.76
C ILE A 132 0.54 -6.79 -11.63
N THR A 133 0.75 -7.55 -12.70
CA THR A 133 0.48 -8.99 -12.73
C THR A 133 1.76 -9.77 -12.43
N VAL A 134 1.65 -10.77 -11.56
CA VAL A 134 2.71 -11.74 -11.26
C VAL A 134 2.30 -13.10 -11.80
N LYS A 135 3.23 -13.80 -12.43
CA LYS A 135 3.04 -15.16 -12.95
C LYS A 135 4.23 -16.04 -12.60
N LEU A 136 3.98 -17.34 -12.43
CA LEU A 136 5.04 -18.34 -12.49
C LEU A 136 5.42 -18.57 -13.95
N VAL A 137 6.71 -18.51 -14.27
CA VAL A 137 7.21 -18.63 -15.66
C VAL A 137 8.29 -19.69 -15.82
N ASN A 138 8.93 -20.13 -14.74
CA ASN A 138 10.05 -21.07 -14.81
C ASN A 138 9.85 -22.20 -13.81
N GLY A 139 9.29 -23.33 -14.30
CA GLY A 139 9.11 -24.54 -13.52
C GLY A 139 10.43 -25.18 -13.11
N ASP A 140 11.51 -25.02 -13.89
CA ASP A 140 12.82 -25.59 -13.57
C ASP A 140 13.44 -24.92 -12.32
N ALA A 141 13.22 -23.64 -12.13
CA ALA A 141 13.63 -22.94 -10.91
C ALA A 141 12.93 -23.46 -9.64
N LEU A 142 11.80 -24.16 -9.79
CA LEU A 142 10.99 -24.70 -8.71
C LEU A 142 11.23 -26.19 -8.43
N LYS A 143 11.92 -26.91 -9.35
CA LYS A 143 12.21 -28.35 -9.20
C LYS A 143 13.09 -28.65 -7.99
N ASN A 144 14.00 -27.75 -7.65
CA ASN A 144 14.97 -27.92 -6.57
C ASN A 144 14.39 -27.66 -5.17
N LEU A 145 13.14 -27.17 -5.09
CA LEU A 145 12.49 -27.04 -3.79
C LEU A 145 12.27 -28.41 -3.16
N THR A 146 12.44 -28.47 -1.86
CA THR A 146 12.16 -29.68 -1.07
C THR A 146 10.76 -30.22 -1.40
N MET A 147 10.64 -31.54 -1.44
CA MET A 147 9.36 -32.21 -1.64
C MET A 147 8.35 -31.75 -0.60
N LEU A 148 7.09 -31.58 -0.99
CA LEU A 148 5.99 -31.11 -0.14
C LEU A 148 6.13 -29.67 0.36
N LYS A 149 7.08 -28.88 -0.17
CA LYS A 149 7.18 -27.46 0.16
C LYS A 149 6.74 -26.56 -0.99
N ASN A 150 6.09 -25.49 -0.64
CA ASN A 150 5.79 -24.40 -1.55
C ASN A 150 6.99 -23.44 -1.63
N GLY A 151 7.18 -22.81 -2.78
CA GLY A 151 8.17 -21.77 -2.96
C GLY A 151 7.65 -20.42 -2.49
N VAL A 152 8.48 -19.61 -1.87
CA VAL A 152 8.18 -18.24 -1.50
C VAL A 152 9.29 -17.27 -1.93
N THR A 153 8.90 -16.15 -2.49
CA THR A 153 9.77 -15.01 -2.82
C THR A 153 9.02 -13.70 -2.55
N SER A 154 9.59 -12.57 -2.84
CA SER A 154 8.91 -11.29 -2.64
C SER A 154 9.10 -10.32 -3.81
N VAL A 155 8.19 -9.37 -3.91
CA VAL A 155 8.32 -8.17 -4.73
C VAL A 155 8.39 -6.97 -3.80
N VAL A 156 9.38 -6.10 -4.02
CA VAL A 156 9.63 -4.91 -3.19
C VAL A 156 9.63 -3.65 -4.02
N MET A 157 9.36 -2.53 -3.38
CA MET A 157 9.61 -1.22 -3.96
C MET A 157 11.10 -0.89 -3.84
N LYS A 158 11.77 -0.71 -4.99
CA LYS A 158 13.20 -0.32 -5.08
C LYS A 158 13.39 1.18 -4.91
N SER A 159 12.50 1.95 -5.50
CA SER A 159 12.51 3.41 -5.40
C SER A 159 11.10 3.96 -5.55
N VAL A 160 10.86 5.08 -4.89
CA VAL A 160 9.65 5.89 -4.99
C VAL A 160 10.09 7.30 -5.31
N ASP A 161 9.62 7.86 -6.42
CA ASP A 161 9.81 9.25 -6.79
C ASP A 161 8.46 9.97 -6.77
N GLY A 162 8.39 11.12 -6.14
CA GLY A 162 7.17 11.92 -6.05
C GLY A 162 6.33 11.70 -4.78
N ALA A 163 6.67 10.71 -3.96
CA ALA A 163 6.04 10.42 -2.68
C ALA A 163 7.06 9.82 -1.70
N GLU A 164 6.68 9.64 -0.45
CA GLU A 164 7.44 8.88 0.53
C GLU A 164 7.10 7.38 0.45
N THR A 165 8.02 6.55 0.91
CA THR A 165 7.73 5.12 1.10
C THR A 165 7.02 4.92 2.44
N ALA A 166 5.94 4.17 2.47
CA ALA A 166 5.26 3.80 3.71
C ALA A 166 6.18 2.95 4.61
N LYS A 167 5.93 2.96 5.91
CA LYS A 167 6.69 2.13 6.87
C LYS A 167 6.28 0.65 6.81
N THR A 168 5.08 0.36 6.35
CA THR A 168 4.49 -0.99 6.25
C THR A 168 4.03 -1.27 4.83
N ASN A 169 3.79 -2.54 4.52
CA ASN A 169 3.33 -2.96 3.18
C ASN A 169 4.28 -2.55 2.05
N THR A 170 5.58 -2.58 2.30
CA THR A 170 6.63 -2.25 1.31
C THR A 170 7.04 -3.45 0.48
N LYS A 171 6.57 -4.64 0.85
CA LYS A 171 6.78 -5.91 0.12
C LYS A 171 5.47 -6.68 -0.06
N VAL A 172 5.40 -7.45 -1.13
CA VAL A 172 4.37 -8.45 -1.40
C VAL A 172 5.06 -9.81 -1.43
N LEU A 173 4.57 -10.76 -0.62
CA LEU A 173 5.03 -12.14 -0.68
C LEU A 173 4.34 -12.84 -1.84
N VAL A 174 5.11 -13.57 -2.64
CA VAL A 174 4.63 -14.42 -3.73
C VAL A 174 4.91 -15.85 -3.37
N THR A 175 3.88 -16.63 -3.13
CA THR A 175 3.98 -18.02 -2.71
C THR A 175 3.32 -18.91 -3.73
N THR A 176 3.95 -20.06 -4.03
CA THR A 176 3.28 -21.10 -4.80
C THR A 176 2.24 -21.82 -3.92
N ASN A 177 1.20 -22.31 -4.56
CA ASN A 177 0.21 -23.19 -3.96
C ASN A 177 0.16 -24.48 -4.78
N PHE A 178 1.10 -25.38 -4.50
CA PHE A 178 1.23 -26.61 -5.25
C PHE A 178 0.24 -27.67 -4.80
N THR A 179 -0.41 -28.31 -5.79
CA THR A 179 -0.97 -29.64 -5.61
C THR A 179 0.14 -30.66 -5.79
N PHE A 180 0.36 -31.52 -4.81
CA PHE A 180 1.42 -32.51 -4.83
C PHE A 180 0.87 -33.86 -5.32
N ASN A 181 1.40 -34.33 -6.46
CA ASN A 181 0.94 -35.55 -7.14
C ASN A 181 2.03 -36.61 -7.14
N ASN A 182 1.65 -37.90 -6.92
CA ASN A 182 2.53 -39.05 -7.02
C ASN A 182 3.85 -38.92 -6.23
N ILE A 183 3.70 -38.71 -4.95
CA ILE A 183 4.80 -38.52 -4.00
C ILE A 183 5.08 -39.83 -3.28
#